data_8967587f11b099a64658c8bd0fa44a76
#
_entry.id   8967587f11b099a64658c8bd0fa44a76
#
_cell.length_a   1.000
_cell.length_b   1.000
_cell.length_c   1.000
_cell.angle_alpha   90.00
_cell.angle_beta   90.00
_cell.angle_gamma   90.00
#
_symmetry.space_group_name_H-M   'P 1'
#
loop_
_entity.id
_entity.type
_entity.pdbx_description
1 polymer ?
#
loop_
_entity_poly.entity_id
_entity_poly.type
_entity_poly.pdbx_seq_one_letter_code
_entity_poly.pdbx_strand_id
1 'polypeptide(L)'
;MQELDEGEFEKLVPSLYKSVDPIPTFAFAVLEQFMPGFVFVDESHSPKTIGVGTNSGLYFVGGDHENDEFNKQFLRFCRSKLKEGKRFTLFSGNGKWDELISGCFKEELKQGSRYSFSFQPEGYDVEAIHLQESYTLSRLDEATIRNSSEFNINYYERFWGSAVDFLDKGFGYSVVHDETVVASECTSIFRGKVYAEIDIYTKADYRGMGLAQKAAQAFIEQCLKHKMLPRWDCNVENLASMKLAGRLGFSEPSIYSIFVKNRQP
;
A
#
# COMPACT_ATOMS: atom_id res chain seq x y z
N MET A 1 6.14 -1.71 -25.22
CA MET A 1 6.24 -2.06 -23.79
C MET A 1 7.31 -3.14 -23.64
N GLN A 2 8.26 -2.92 -22.79
CA GLN A 2 9.34 -3.87 -22.46
C GLN A 2 9.40 -4.03 -20.94
N GLU A 3 9.75 -5.22 -20.48
CA GLU A 3 10.02 -5.48 -19.07
C GLU A 3 11.47 -5.08 -18.77
N LEU A 4 11.67 -4.38 -17.66
CA LEU A 4 13.01 -3.99 -17.21
C LEU A 4 13.62 -5.07 -16.34
N ASP A 5 14.94 -5.21 -16.42
CA ASP A 5 15.71 -5.99 -15.48
C ASP A 5 15.72 -5.32 -14.10
N GLU A 6 15.67 -6.12 -13.02
CA GLU A 6 15.62 -5.62 -11.64
C GLU A 6 16.76 -4.62 -11.32
N GLY A 7 17.95 -4.82 -11.87
CA GLY A 7 19.10 -3.92 -11.71
C GLY A 7 18.90 -2.51 -12.27
N GLU A 8 17.84 -2.28 -13.05
CA GLU A 8 17.50 -1.00 -13.63
C GLU A 8 16.37 -0.25 -12.92
N PHE A 9 15.64 -0.91 -12.02
CA PHE A 9 14.46 -0.35 -11.35
C PHE A 9 14.75 0.96 -10.61
N GLU A 10 15.85 1.03 -9.87
CA GLU A 10 16.21 2.22 -9.09
C GLU A 10 16.45 3.47 -9.94
N LYS A 11 16.76 3.33 -11.23
CA LYS A 11 16.96 4.47 -12.14
C LYS A 11 15.67 5.27 -12.38
N LEU A 12 14.50 4.63 -12.19
CA LEU A 12 13.19 5.26 -12.38
C LEU A 12 12.72 6.04 -11.14
N VAL A 13 13.22 5.70 -9.97
CA VAL A 13 12.78 6.24 -8.69
C VAL A 13 12.83 7.77 -8.62
N PRO A 14 13.91 8.45 -9.06
CA PRO A 14 13.97 9.92 -9.00
C PRO A 14 12.89 10.64 -9.82
N SER A 15 12.48 10.07 -10.95
CA SER A 15 11.40 10.64 -11.77
C SER A 15 10.03 10.46 -11.11
N LEU A 16 9.81 9.33 -10.45
CA LEU A 16 8.56 9.07 -9.75
C LEU A 16 8.39 9.96 -8.51
N TYR A 17 9.46 10.22 -7.75
CA TYR A 17 9.39 11.16 -6.63
C TYR A 17 9.08 12.61 -7.05
N LYS A 18 9.33 12.96 -8.31
CA LYS A 18 9.01 14.29 -8.88
C LYS A 18 7.65 14.32 -9.57
N SER A 19 6.97 13.18 -9.69
CA SER A 19 5.66 13.12 -10.34
C SER A 19 4.62 13.93 -9.57
N VAL A 20 3.79 14.64 -10.29
CA VAL A 20 2.60 15.31 -9.73
C VAL A 20 1.41 14.35 -9.58
N ASP A 21 1.46 13.23 -10.30
CA ASP A 21 0.43 12.19 -10.24
C ASP A 21 0.63 11.32 -8.99
N PRO A 22 -0.45 10.86 -8.34
CA PRO A 22 -0.37 9.98 -7.19
C PRO A 22 0.23 8.62 -7.59
N ILE A 23 1.31 8.24 -6.91
CA ILE A 23 1.96 6.95 -7.11
C ILE A 23 1.77 6.12 -5.85
N PRO A 24 1.19 4.90 -5.95
CA PRO A 24 0.96 4.04 -4.80
C PRO A 24 2.27 3.56 -4.20
N THR A 25 2.30 3.40 -2.88
CA THR A 25 3.52 3.03 -2.12
C THR A 25 4.12 1.71 -2.59
N PHE A 26 3.31 0.75 -3.03
CA PHE A 26 3.83 -0.53 -3.52
C PHE A 26 4.69 -0.37 -4.78
N ALA A 27 4.42 0.65 -5.61
CA ALA A 27 5.25 0.90 -6.80
C ALA A 27 6.67 1.30 -6.39
N PHE A 28 6.83 2.16 -5.38
CA PHE A 28 8.14 2.46 -4.80
C PHE A 28 8.77 1.22 -4.14
N ALA A 29 7.97 0.41 -3.42
CA ALA A 29 8.46 -0.80 -2.79
C ALA A 29 9.06 -1.82 -3.79
N VAL A 30 8.45 -1.97 -4.96
CA VAL A 30 8.97 -2.80 -6.06
C VAL A 30 10.22 -2.18 -6.67
N LEU A 31 10.17 -0.90 -7.05
CA LEU A 31 11.28 -0.21 -7.71
C LEU A 31 12.54 -0.10 -6.84
N GLU A 32 12.37 -0.03 -5.54
CA GLU A 32 13.45 0.01 -4.55
C GLU A 32 13.80 -1.38 -3.98
N GLN A 33 13.22 -2.43 -4.55
CA GLN A 33 13.52 -3.85 -4.27
C GLN A 33 13.28 -4.28 -2.81
N PHE A 34 12.34 -3.61 -2.13
CA PHE A 34 11.83 -4.07 -0.83
C PHE A 34 10.83 -5.21 -0.97
N MET A 35 10.11 -5.24 -2.08
CA MET A 35 9.08 -6.23 -2.37
C MET A 35 9.24 -6.82 -3.77
N PRO A 36 8.90 -8.10 -3.96
CA PRO A 36 8.99 -8.73 -5.27
C PRO A 36 7.94 -8.18 -6.23
N GLY A 37 8.34 -7.92 -7.46
CA GLY A 37 7.47 -7.42 -8.51
C GLY A 37 8.18 -7.29 -9.85
N PHE A 38 7.54 -6.64 -10.81
CA PHE A 38 8.07 -6.43 -12.16
C PHE A 38 7.67 -5.05 -12.66
N VAL A 39 8.45 -4.54 -13.60
CA VAL A 39 8.31 -3.18 -14.14
C VAL A 39 8.31 -3.22 -15.64
N PHE A 40 7.34 -2.56 -16.25
CA PHE A 40 7.25 -2.33 -17.69
C PHE A 40 7.46 -0.86 -17.99
N VAL A 41 8.15 -0.58 -19.09
CA VAL A 41 8.32 0.78 -19.62
C VAL A 41 8.07 0.82 -21.13
N ASP A 42 7.85 1.99 -21.67
CA ASP A 42 7.78 2.20 -23.11
C ASP A 42 9.17 2.12 -23.74
N GLU A 43 10.17 2.76 -23.12
CA GLU A 43 11.57 2.70 -23.53
C GLU A 43 12.52 2.67 -22.31
N SER A 44 13.69 2.02 -22.41
CA SER A 44 14.56 1.78 -21.25
C SER A 44 15.39 3.00 -20.81
N HIS A 45 15.73 3.93 -21.73
CA HIS A 45 16.66 5.01 -21.43
C HIS A 45 16.00 6.26 -20.84
N SER A 46 14.78 6.59 -21.28
CA SER A 46 14.06 7.79 -20.84
C SER A 46 12.54 7.51 -20.83
N PRO A 47 12.10 6.59 -20.00
CA PRO A 47 10.70 6.14 -20.03
C PRO A 47 9.76 7.29 -19.67
N LYS A 48 8.69 7.41 -20.48
CA LYS A 48 7.59 8.35 -20.26
C LYS A 48 6.38 7.66 -19.66
N THR A 49 6.28 6.36 -19.88
CA THR A 49 5.17 5.53 -19.40
C THR A 49 5.71 4.34 -18.63
N ILE A 50 5.11 4.09 -17.46
CA ILE A 50 5.51 3.00 -16.59
C ILE A 50 4.29 2.15 -16.18
N GLY A 51 4.50 0.84 -16.14
CA GLY A 51 3.62 -0.11 -15.48
C GLY A 51 4.40 -0.85 -14.40
N VAL A 52 3.84 -0.95 -13.20
CA VAL A 52 4.43 -1.72 -12.08
C VAL A 52 3.46 -2.79 -11.65
N GLY A 53 3.93 -4.00 -11.42
CA GLY A 53 3.10 -5.10 -10.96
C GLY A 53 3.74 -5.87 -9.81
N THR A 54 2.89 -6.50 -8.99
CA THR A 54 3.29 -7.38 -7.90
C THR A 54 2.72 -8.79 -8.11
N ASN A 55 3.35 -9.78 -7.51
CA ASN A 55 2.84 -11.15 -7.51
C ASN A 55 1.51 -11.29 -6.73
N SER A 56 1.19 -10.32 -5.86
CA SER A 56 -0.08 -10.25 -5.12
C SER A 56 -1.27 -9.75 -5.94
N GLY A 57 -1.07 -9.37 -7.21
CA GLY A 57 -2.12 -8.90 -8.12
C GLY A 57 -2.46 -7.42 -7.97
N LEU A 58 -1.50 -6.61 -7.53
CA LEU A 58 -1.56 -5.15 -7.59
C LEU A 58 -0.80 -4.68 -8.82
N TYR A 59 -1.39 -3.75 -9.55
CA TYR A 59 -0.83 -3.17 -10.76
C TYR A 59 -0.96 -1.65 -10.70
N PHE A 60 -0.01 -0.94 -11.24
CA PHE A 60 -0.03 0.50 -11.41
C PHE A 60 0.35 0.86 -12.84
N VAL A 61 -0.27 1.87 -13.39
CA VAL A 61 0.12 2.48 -14.66
C VAL A 61 0.09 4.00 -14.53
N GLY A 62 1.13 4.64 -15.05
CA GLY A 62 1.25 6.11 -15.00
C GLY A 62 2.17 6.64 -16.11
N GLY A 63 2.24 7.97 -16.18
CA GLY A 63 3.00 8.69 -17.21
C GLY A 63 2.16 8.99 -18.45
N ASP A 64 2.80 8.98 -19.61
CA ASP A 64 2.20 9.36 -20.89
C ASP A 64 1.09 8.38 -21.32
N HIS A 65 -0.14 8.84 -21.30
CA HIS A 65 -1.32 8.08 -21.70
C HIS A 65 -1.58 8.07 -23.22
N GLU A 66 -0.84 8.87 -23.98
CA GLU A 66 -1.00 8.96 -25.44
C GLU A 66 -0.10 7.94 -26.18
N ASN A 67 0.69 7.14 -25.48
CA ASN A 67 1.53 6.10 -26.07
C ASN A 67 0.68 4.87 -26.44
N ASP A 68 0.07 4.91 -27.63
CA ASP A 68 -0.82 3.87 -28.12
C ASP A 68 -0.18 2.47 -28.15
N GLU A 69 1.10 2.36 -28.46
CA GLU A 69 1.79 1.06 -28.53
C GLU A 69 1.97 0.44 -27.14
N PHE A 70 2.39 1.24 -26.16
CA PHE A 70 2.47 0.81 -24.78
C PHE A 70 1.07 0.43 -24.27
N ASN A 71 0.08 1.29 -24.49
CA ASN A 71 -1.29 1.12 -24.02
C ASN A 71 -1.90 -0.19 -24.52
N LYS A 72 -1.79 -0.51 -25.81
CA LYS A 72 -2.27 -1.76 -26.39
C LYS A 72 -1.66 -2.98 -25.72
N GLN A 73 -0.35 -2.97 -25.48
CA GLN A 73 0.35 -4.10 -24.88
C GLN A 73 0.02 -4.23 -23.39
N PHE A 74 -0.01 -3.12 -22.64
CA PHE A 74 -0.37 -3.10 -21.23
C PHE A 74 -1.81 -3.58 -20.99
N LEU A 75 -2.77 -3.14 -21.81
CA LEU A 75 -4.15 -3.58 -21.70
C LEU A 75 -4.32 -5.07 -22.04
N ARG A 76 -3.54 -5.61 -23.00
CA ARG A 76 -3.51 -7.06 -23.26
C ARG A 76 -2.96 -7.83 -22.07
N PHE A 77 -1.89 -7.33 -21.45
CA PHE A 77 -1.33 -7.89 -20.23
C PHE A 77 -2.40 -7.90 -19.10
N CYS A 78 -3.09 -6.78 -18.85
CA CYS A 78 -4.16 -6.72 -17.85
C CYS A 78 -5.26 -7.76 -18.12
N ARG A 79 -5.69 -7.93 -19.37
CA ARG A 79 -6.68 -8.96 -19.75
C ARG A 79 -6.18 -10.38 -19.48
N SER A 80 -4.90 -10.65 -19.71
CA SER A 80 -4.34 -11.97 -19.38
C SER A 80 -4.38 -12.23 -17.87
N LYS A 81 -4.06 -11.23 -17.05
CA LYS A 81 -4.10 -11.33 -15.59
C LYS A 81 -5.52 -11.49 -15.04
N LEU A 82 -6.50 -10.82 -15.63
CA LEU A 82 -7.91 -11.00 -15.28
C LEU A 82 -8.41 -12.44 -15.51
N LYS A 83 -7.93 -13.09 -16.57
CA LYS A 83 -8.28 -14.48 -16.90
C LYS A 83 -7.67 -15.52 -15.94
N GLU A 84 -6.57 -15.18 -15.24
CA GLU A 84 -5.96 -16.08 -14.26
C GLU A 84 -6.87 -16.34 -13.03
N GLY A 85 -7.96 -15.60 -12.87
CA GLY A 85 -8.90 -15.80 -11.75
C GLY A 85 -8.39 -15.33 -10.38
N LYS A 86 -7.16 -14.83 -10.32
CA LYS A 86 -6.52 -14.30 -9.11
C LYS A 86 -6.99 -12.89 -8.78
N ARG A 87 -6.53 -12.35 -7.64
CA ARG A 87 -6.72 -10.93 -7.30
C ARG A 87 -6.19 -10.05 -8.43
N PHE A 88 -6.98 -9.02 -8.73
CA PHE A 88 -6.58 -7.97 -9.67
C PHE A 88 -7.05 -6.62 -9.14
N THR A 89 -6.11 -5.72 -8.92
CA THR A 89 -6.38 -4.31 -8.57
C THR A 89 -5.41 -3.45 -9.36
N LEU A 90 -5.93 -2.62 -10.24
CA LEU A 90 -5.16 -1.69 -11.06
C LEU A 90 -5.33 -0.28 -10.53
N PHE A 91 -4.24 0.38 -10.23
CA PHE A 91 -4.13 1.78 -9.83
C PHE A 91 -3.77 2.60 -11.05
N SER A 92 -4.44 3.72 -11.25
CA SER A 92 -4.15 4.64 -12.35
C SER A 92 -3.43 5.89 -11.87
N GLY A 93 -2.52 6.41 -12.68
CA GLY A 93 -1.77 7.61 -12.34
C GLY A 93 -2.61 8.90 -12.38
N ASN A 94 -3.61 8.96 -13.27
CA ASN A 94 -4.45 10.15 -13.43
C ASN A 94 -5.76 9.86 -14.17
N GLY A 95 -6.62 10.89 -14.27
CA GLY A 95 -7.96 10.77 -14.89
C GLY A 95 -7.94 10.37 -16.37
N LYS A 96 -6.88 10.63 -17.12
CA LYS A 96 -6.76 10.19 -18.52
C LYS A 96 -6.55 8.67 -18.62
N TRP A 97 -5.76 8.12 -17.70
CA TRP A 97 -5.66 6.67 -17.54
C TRP A 97 -6.99 6.06 -17.09
N ASP A 98 -7.77 6.76 -16.23
CA ASP A 98 -9.11 6.31 -15.83
C ASP A 98 -10.03 6.17 -17.02
N GLU A 99 -10.07 7.17 -17.92
CA GLU A 99 -10.89 7.17 -19.13
C GLU A 99 -10.51 5.97 -20.04
N LEU A 100 -9.21 5.74 -20.23
CA LEU A 100 -8.69 4.67 -21.07
C LEU A 100 -9.01 3.27 -20.50
N ILE A 101 -8.78 3.07 -19.21
CA ILE A 101 -9.07 1.80 -18.53
C ILE A 101 -10.58 1.53 -18.54
N SER A 102 -11.39 2.51 -18.16
CA SER A 102 -12.86 2.39 -18.15
C SER A 102 -13.41 2.09 -19.54
N GLY A 103 -12.87 2.73 -20.58
CA GLY A 103 -13.26 2.48 -21.97
C GLY A 103 -12.98 1.05 -22.42
N CYS A 104 -11.87 0.46 -21.96
CA CYS A 104 -11.41 -0.87 -22.37
C CYS A 104 -11.99 -2.02 -21.56
N PHE A 105 -12.37 -1.80 -20.28
CA PHE A 105 -12.75 -2.85 -19.33
C PHE A 105 -14.12 -2.64 -18.68
N LYS A 106 -15.09 -2.05 -19.40
CA LYS A 106 -16.43 -1.66 -18.90
C LYS A 106 -17.15 -2.75 -18.09
N GLU A 107 -17.08 -3.99 -18.56
CA GLU A 107 -17.80 -5.12 -17.96
C GLU A 107 -16.94 -5.92 -16.98
N GLU A 108 -15.62 -5.83 -17.13
CA GLU A 108 -14.67 -6.69 -16.44
C GLU A 108 -14.19 -6.07 -15.11
N LEU A 109 -14.11 -4.74 -15.06
CA LEU A 109 -13.59 -3.99 -13.91
C LEU A 109 -14.62 -2.99 -13.39
N LYS A 110 -14.66 -2.86 -12.05
CA LYS A 110 -15.39 -1.80 -11.34
C LYS A 110 -14.38 -0.76 -10.88
N GLN A 111 -14.63 0.50 -11.20
CA GLN A 111 -13.89 1.62 -10.65
C GLN A 111 -14.34 1.90 -9.22
N GLY A 112 -13.38 2.12 -8.35
CA GLY A 112 -13.54 2.59 -6.98
C GLY A 112 -12.60 3.76 -6.70
N SER A 113 -12.79 4.43 -5.59
CA SER A 113 -11.98 5.56 -5.17
C SER A 113 -11.36 5.32 -3.80
N ARG A 114 -10.12 5.78 -3.62
CA ARG A 114 -9.42 5.76 -2.35
C ARG A 114 -8.92 7.16 -2.01
N TYR A 115 -8.83 7.43 -0.72
CA TYR A 115 -8.08 8.55 -0.18
C TYR A 115 -6.64 8.14 0.05
N SER A 116 -5.70 9.03 -0.31
CA SER A 116 -4.32 9.01 0.13
C SER A 116 -4.08 10.28 0.95
N PHE A 117 -3.71 10.12 2.20
CA PHE A 117 -3.53 11.22 3.14
C PHE A 117 -2.06 11.62 3.19
N SER A 118 -1.81 12.94 3.22
CA SER A 118 -0.48 13.50 3.45
C SER A 118 -0.14 13.50 4.94
N PHE A 119 1.15 13.44 5.25
CA PHE A 119 1.68 13.54 6.60
C PHE A 119 2.78 14.58 6.65
N GLN A 120 2.68 15.51 7.61
CA GLN A 120 3.66 16.57 7.84
C GLN A 120 4.42 16.25 9.13
N PRO A 121 5.71 15.86 9.05
CA PRO A 121 6.52 15.56 10.23
C PRO A 121 6.71 16.74 11.16
N GLU A 122 6.81 17.95 10.57
CA GLU A 122 6.95 19.21 11.29
C GLU A 122 5.65 19.53 12.03
N GLY A 123 5.70 19.50 13.35
CA GLY A 123 4.52 19.76 14.19
C GLY A 123 3.72 18.48 14.52
N TYR A 124 4.23 17.31 14.24
CA TYR A 124 3.63 16.09 14.77
C TYR A 124 3.72 16.08 16.29
N ASP A 125 2.62 16.43 16.92
CA ASP A 125 2.45 16.42 18.37
C ASP A 125 1.08 15.83 18.68
N VAL A 126 1.05 14.50 18.77
CA VAL A 126 -0.17 13.76 19.10
C VAL A 126 -0.06 13.23 20.51
N GLU A 127 -1.06 13.56 21.33
CA GLU A 127 -1.12 13.09 22.71
C GLU A 127 -0.90 11.58 22.82
N ALA A 128 0.01 11.19 23.70
CA ALA A 128 0.37 9.79 23.89
C ALA A 128 -0.80 9.02 24.52
N ILE A 129 -1.24 7.97 23.87
CA ILE A 129 -2.24 7.04 24.43
C ILE A 129 -1.58 6.18 25.50
N HIS A 130 -2.11 6.26 26.71
CA HIS A 130 -1.75 5.36 27.81
C HIS A 130 -2.63 4.10 27.76
N LEU A 131 -1.97 2.96 27.70
CA LEU A 131 -2.64 1.66 27.78
C LEU A 131 -2.96 1.31 29.23
N GLN A 132 -4.07 0.60 29.47
CA GLN A 132 -4.33 -0.03 30.76
C GLN A 132 -3.31 -1.15 31.00
N GLU A 133 -3.09 -1.53 32.25
CA GLU A 133 -2.06 -2.51 32.67
C GLU A 133 -2.20 -3.88 31.99
N SER A 134 -3.43 -4.28 31.63
CA SER A 134 -3.68 -5.53 30.89
C SER A 134 -3.28 -5.51 29.42
N TYR A 135 -2.84 -4.37 28.88
CA TYR A 135 -2.42 -4.22 27.48
C TYR A 135 -0.94 -3.89 27.34
N THR A 136 -0.28 -4.62 26.46
CA THR A 136 1.14 -4.38 26.14
C THR A 136 1.31 -4.05 24.66
N LEU A 137 2.06 -2.98 24.38
CA LEU A 137 2.48 -2.65 23.00
C LEU A 137 3.81 -3.34 22.72
N SER A 138 3.87 -4.10 21.63
CA SER A 138 5.07 -4.81 21.19
C SER A 138 5.30 -4.63 19.69
N ARG A 139 6.56 -4.69 19.27
CA ARG A 139 6.88 -4.82 17.85
C ARG A 139 6.45 -6.21 17.37
N LEU A 140 5.97 -6.30 16.13
CA LEU A 140 5.62 -7.58 15.51
C LEU A 140 6.86 -8.48 15.42
N ASP A 141 6.68 -9.72 15.83
CA ASP A 141 7.64 -10.81 15.75
C ASP A 141 6.97 -12.08 15.15
N GLU A 142 7.74 -13.14 15.00
CA GLU A 142 7.24 -14.39 14.46
C GLU A 142 6.07 -14.98 15.28
N ALA A 143 6.16 -14.88 16.61
CA ALA A 143 5.11 -15.40 17.51
C ALA A 143 3.80 -14.63 17.34
N THR A 144 3.88 -13.31 17.27
CA THR A 144 2.72 -12.44 17.04
C THR A 144 2.08 -12.72 15.68
N ILE A 145 2.89 -12.84 14.62
CA ILE A 145 2.42 -13.17 13.27
C ILE A 145 1.69 -14.51 13.25
N ARG A 146 2.20 -15.54 13.93
CA ARG A 146 1.54 -16.86 14.02
C ARG A 146 0.20 -16.81 14.74
N ASN A 147 0.06 -15.93 15.74
CA ASN A 147 -1.15 -15.77 16.55
C ASN A 147 -2.13 -14.72 16.00
N SER A 148 -1.73 -13.95 14.98
CA SER A 148 -2.60 -12.97 14.35
C SER A 148 -3.69 -13.64 13.50
N SER A 149 -4.92 -13.14 13.64
CA SER A 149 -6.03 -13.56 12.78
C SER A 149 -6.04 -12.84 11.43
N GLU A 150 -5.48 -11.63 11.36
CA GLU A 150 -5.49 -10.78 10.15
C GLU A 150 -4.13 -10.75 9.48
N PHE A 151 -3.08 -10.31 10.20
CA PHE A 151 -1.72 -10.21 9.65
C PHE A 151 -0.90 -11.47 9.94
N ASN A 152 -1.48 -12.62 9.52
CA ASN A 152 -0.85 -13.93 9.67
C ASN A 152 0.20 -14.22 8.57
N ILE A 153 0.78 -15.40 8.59
CA ILE A 153 1.81 -15.84 7.63
C ILE A 153 1.34 -15.66 6.18
N ASN A 154 0.10 -16.04 5.85
CA ASN A 154 -0.44 -15.91 4.48
C ASN A 154 -0.54 -14.45 4.02
N TYR A 155 -0.77 -13.51 4.95
CA TYR A 155 -0.75 -12.08 4.62
C TYR A 155 0.65 -11.65 4.17
N TYR A 156 1.70 -12.02 4.91
CA TYR A 156 3.08 -11.65 4.56
C TYR A 156 3.60 -12.40 3.33
N GLU A 157 3.26 -13.65 3.16
CA GLU A 157 3.56 -14.39 1.91
C GLU A 157 2.94 -13.70 0.69
N ARG A 158 1.72 -13.18 0.83
CA ARG A 158 1.02 -12.48 -0.27
C ARG A 158 1.70 -11.18 -0.66
N PHE A 159 2.08 -10.35 0.31
CA PHE A 159 2.58 -9.00 0.04
C PHE A 159 4.11 -8.92 0.02
N TRP A 160 4.77 -9.63 0.90
CA TRP A 160 6.22 -9.55 1.10
C TRP A 160 6.99 -10.73 0.50
N GLY A 161 6.31 -11.75 0.03
CA GLY A 161 6.92 -13.01 -0.41
C GLY A 161 7.12 -14.00 0.73
N SER A 162 7.45 -13.53 1.94
CA SER A 162 7.50 -14.33 3.15
C SER A 162 7.39 -13.48 4.42
N ALA A 163 7.07 -14.12 5.56
CA ALA A 163 7.12 -13.46 6.87
C ALA A 163 8.57 -13.11 7.28
N VAL A 164 9.56 -13.88 6.81
CA VAL A 164 10.98 -13.62 7.05
C VAL A 164 11.42 -12.33 6.37
N ASP A 165 11.07 -12.14 5.09
CA ASP A 165 11.37 -10.91 4.36
C ASP A 165 10.70 -9.68 5.01
N PHE A 166 9.47 -9.84 5.50
CA PHE A 166 8.82 -8.78 6.26
C PHE A 166 9.55 -8.45 7.56
N LEU A 167 9.95 -9.46 8.35
CA LEU A 167 10.64 -9.22 9.63
C LEU A 167 12.02 -8.59 9.44
N ASP A 168 12.69 -8.88 8.32
CA ASP A 168 13.98 -8.28 7.95
C ASP A 168 13.82 -6.83 7.45
N LYS A 169 12.88 -6.58 6.53
CA LYS A 169 12.78 -5.32 5.80
C LYS A 169 11.62 -4.44 6.25
N GLY A 170 10.55 -5.01 6.79
CA GLY A 170 9.34 -4.32 7.24
C GLY A 170 9.33 -4.05 8.74
N PHE A 171 8.22 -3.55 9.23
CA PHE A 171 7.96 -3.37 10.65
C PHE A 171 6.46 -3.23 10.92
N GLY A 172 6.09 -3.43 12.17
CA GLY A 172 4.73 -3.27 12.64
C GLY A 172 4.66 -3.39 14.17
N TYR A 173 3.49 -3.15 14.70
CA TYR A 173 3.25 -3.16 16.15
C TYR A 173 1.92 -3.83 16.46
N SER A 174 1.86 -4.50 17.59
CA SER A 174 0.64 -5.09 18.14
C SER A 174 0.38 -4.59 19.55
N VAL A 175 -0.89 -4.46 19.87
CA VAL A 175 -1.36 -4.31 21.25
C VAL A 175 -1.96 -5.64 21.66
N VAL A 176 -1.34 -6.26 22.64
CA VAL A 176 -1.68 -7.59 23.16
C VAL A 176 -2.39 -7.44 24.51
N HIS A 177 -3.52 -8.13 24.68
CA HIS A 177 -4.29 -8.19 25.90
C HIS A 177 -3.97 -9.49 26.67
N ASP A 178 -3.69 -9.36 27.95
CA ASP A 178 -3.36 -10.47 28.85
C ASP A 178 -2.32 -11.45 28.26
N GLU A 179 -1.28 -10.90 27.62
CA GLU A 179 -0.14 -11.62 27.04
C GLU A 179 -0.48 -12.61 25.91
N THR A 180 -1.75 -12.81 25.59
CA THR A 180 -2.17 -13.88 24.68
C THR A 180 -3.02 -13.42 23.49
N VAL A 181 -3.81 -12.36 23.63
CA VAL A 181 -4.76 -11.92 22.61
C VAL A 181 -4.22 -10.72 21.85
N VAL A 182 -3.89 -10.89 20.57
CA VAL A 182 -3.60 -9.75 19.68
C VAL A 182 -4.89 -8.97 19.48
N ALA A 183 -5.07 -7.87 20.21
CA ALA A 183 -6.29 -7.07 20.24
C ALA A 183 -6.34 -6.05 19.10
N SER A 184 -5.21 -5.41 18.82
CA SER A 184 -5.02 -4.48 17.71
C SER A 184 -3.60 -4.60 17.16
N GLU A 185 -3.44 -4.43 15.87
CA GLU A 185 -2.16 -4.55 15.20
C GLU A 185 -2.07 -3.64 13.99
N CYS A 186 -0.88 -3.19 13.66
CA CYS A 186 -0.58 -2.48 12.43
C CYS A 186 0.72 -2.98 11.82
N THR A 187 0.86 -2.87 10.51
CA THR A 187 2.01 -3.34 9.76
C THR A 187 2.32 -2.41 8.61
N SER A 188 3.57 -2.35 8.18
CA SER A 188 3.91 -1.77 6.88
C SER A 188 3.46 -2.74 5.79
N ILE A 189 2.28 -2.48 5.18
CA ILE A 189 1.83 -3.29 4.04
C ILE A 189 2.79 -3.11 2.87
N PHE A 190 3.26 -1.88 2.66
CA PHE A 190 4.27 -1.52 1.66
C PHE A 190 5.32 -0.61 2.29
N ARG A 191 6.57 -0.80 1.89
CA ARG A 191 7.68 0.03 2.32
C ARG A 191 8.69 0.20 1.21
N GLY A 192 9.18 1.43 1.06
CA GLY A 192 10.36 1.80 0.30
C GLY A 192 11.39 2.51 1.19
N LYS A 193 12.31 3.23 0.57
CA LYS A 193 13.33 4.03 1.27
C LYS A 193 12.72 5.24 1.99
N VAL A 194 11.76 5.90 1.33
CA VAL A 194 11.14 7.16 1.81
C VAL A 194 9.76 6.94 2.41
N TYR A 195 8.98 6.01 1.89
CA TYR A 195 7.59 5.82 2.32
C TYR A 195 7.36 4.47 3.00
N ALA A 196 6.49 4.48 4.01
CA ALA A 196 5.91 3.26 4.56
C ALA A 196 4.39 3.44 4.70
N GLU A 197 3.61 2.56 4.06
CA GLU A 197 2.15 2.57 4.12
C GLU A 197 1.66 1.62 5.21
N ILE A 198 0.81 2.15 6.08
CA ILE A 198 0.25 1.39 7.20
C ILE A 198 -0.96 0.58 6.76
N ASP A 199 -1.04 -0.68 7.18
CA ASP A 199 -2.29 -1.43 7.28
C ASP A 199 -2.58 -1.68 8.76
N ILE A 200 -3.86 -1.59 9.17
CA ILE A 200 -4.23 -1.62 10.59
C ILE A 200 -5.53 -2.38 10.81
N TYR A 201 -5.54 -3.21 11.82
CA TYR A 201 -6.69 -4.00 12.21
C TYR A 201 -6.90 -4.00 13.73
N THR A 202 -8.16 -3.98 14.15
CA THR A 202 -8.55 -4.16 15.56
C THR A 202 -9.72 -5.14 15.62
N LYS A 203 -9.58 -6.16 16.44
CA LYS A 203 -10.65 -7.14 16.68
C LYS A 203 -11.91 -6.44 17.18
N ALA A 204 -13.08 -6.94 16.79
CA ALA A 204 -14.37 -6.30 17.02
C ALA A 204 -14.59 -5.93 18.50
N ASP A 205 -14.30 -6.84 19.40
CA ASP A 205 -14.50 -6.69 20.85
C ASP A 205 -13.57 -5.67 21.51
N TYR A 206 -12.51 -5.24 20.80
CA TYR A 206 -11.50 -4.29 21.27
C TYR A 206 -11.58 -2.91 20.60
N ARG A 207 -12.61 -2.69 19.77
CA ARG A 207 -12.81 -1.40 19.09
C ARG A 207 -13.27 -0.31 20.05
N GLY A 208 -12.98 0.94 19.72
CA GLY A 208 -13.36 2.10 20.53
C GLY A 208 -12.47 2.36 21.76
N MET A 209 -11.47 1.51 22.03
CA MET A 209 -10.59 1.58 23.20
C MET A 209 -9.26 2.33 22.94
N GLY A 210 -9.09 2.95 21.78
CA GLY A 210 -7.85 3.68 21.44
C GLY A 210 -6.68 2.80 21.01
N LEU A 211 -6.81 1.47 21.00
CA LEU A 211 -5.69 0.53 20.73
C LEU A 211 -5.09 0.69 19.33
N ALA A 212 -5.95 0.89 18.32
CA ALA A 212 -5.48 1.19 16.95
C ALA A 212 -4.65 2.47 16.89
N GLN A 213 -5.08 3.51 17.58
CA GLN A 213 -4.35 4.78 17.64
C GLN A 213 -2.98 4.57 18.30
N LYS A 214 -2.89 3.78 19.39
CA LYS A 214 -1.63 3.47 20.04
C LYS A 214 -0.65 2.71 19.15
N ALA A 215 -1.13 1.67 18.46
CA ALA A 215 -0.30 0.91 17.53
C ALA A 215 0.19 1.80 16.37
N ALA A 216 -0.69 2.63 15.80
CA ALA A 216 -0.34 3.53 14.72
C ALA A 216 0.60 4.67 15.14
N GLN A 217 0.52 5.18 16.39
CA GLN A 217 1.51 6.12 16.93
C GLN A 217 2.91 5.51 16.91
N ALA A 218 3.07 4.29 17.41
CA ALA A 218 4.35 3.59 17.39
C ALA A 218 4.87 3.37 15.95
N PHE A 219 3.98 3.08 15.01
CA PHE A 219 4.33 2.99 13.59
C PHE A 219 4.85 4.31 13.02
N ILE A 220 4.16 5.43 13.30
CA ILE A 220 4.56 6.77 12.86
C ILE A 220 5.92 7.16 13.48
N GLU A 221 6.09 6.95 14.79
CA GLU A 221 7.35 7.21 15.49
C GLU A 221 8.51 6.43 14.88
N GLN A 222 8.28 5.17 14.51
CA GLN A 222 9.28 4.34 13.81
C GLN A 222 9.62 4.91 12.43
N CYS A 223 8.62 5.36 11.66
CA CYS A 223 8.87 6.04 10.39
C CYS A 223 9.77 7.26 10.59
N LEU A 224 9.39 8.16 11.49
CA LEU A 224 10.12 9.41 11.75
C LEU A 224 11.55 9.15 12.22
N LYS A 225 11.74 8.20 13.11
CA LYS A 225 13.07 7.76 13.60
C LYS A 225 14.00 7.34 12.46
N HIS A 226 13.43 6.73 11.40
CA HIS A 226 14.17 6.26 10.23
C HIS A 226 14.10 7.22 9.04
N LYS A 227 13.62 8.46 9.26
CA LYS A 227 13.46 9.48 8.21
C LYS A 227 12.57 9.03 7.05
N MET A 228 11.58 8.21 7.35
CA MET A 228 10.52 7.79 6.42
C MET A 228 9.26 8.62 6.66
N LEU A 229 8.48 8.79 5.61
CA LEU A 229 7.15 9.38 5.68
C LEU A 229 6.10 8.28 5.77
N PRO A 230 5.29 8.23 6.83
CA PRO A 230 4.17 7.32 6.90
C PRO A 230 3.12 7.71 5.84
N ARG A 231 2.52 6.73 5.19
CA ARG A 231 1.39 6.88 4.27
C ARG A 231 0.16 6.19 4.82
N TRP A 232 -0.97 6.82 4.58
CA TRP A 232 -2.28 6.31 4.99
C TRP A 232 -3.24 6.37 3.81
N ASP A 233 -3.62 5.20 3.31
CA ASP A 233 -4.55 5.08 2.21
C ASP A 233 -5.77 4.27 2.66
N CYS A 234 -6.98 4.74 2.34
CA CYS A 234 -8.19 3.99 2.65
C CYS A 234 -9.27 4.17 1.59
N ASN A 235 -10.25 3.27 1.56
CA ASN A 235 -11.46 3.43 0.76
C ASN A 235 -12.21 4.68 1.22
N VAL A 236 -12.75 5.47 0.28
CA VAL A 236 -13.51 6.70 0.56
C VAL A 236 -14.74 6.46 1.47
N GLU A 237 -15.24 5.23 1.54
CA GLU A 237 -16.35 4.86 2.42
C GLU A 237 -15.91 4.45 3.83
N ASN A 238 -14.59 4.28 4.08
CA ASN A 238 -14.07 3.85 5.38
C ASN A 238 -13.91 5.01 6.36
N LEU A 239 -15.05 5.50 6.88
CA LEU A 239 -15.10 6.62 7.82
C LEU A 239 -14.29 6.40 9.10
N ALA A 240 -14.19 5.16 9.57
CA ALA A 240 -13.42 4.84 10.77
C ALA A 240 -11.92 5.05 10.53
N SER A 241 -11.41 4.60 9.39
CA SER A 241 -10.02 4.80 8.98
C SER A 241 -9.70 6.29 8.77
N MET A 242 -10.59 7.04 8.11
CA MET A 242 -10.43 8.48 7.90
C MET A 242 -10.34 9.25 9.23
N LYS A 243 -11.24 8.95 10.19
CA LYS A 243 -11.22 9.57 11.51
C LYS A 243 -9.94 9.25 12.29
N LEU A 244 -9.44 8.02 12.17
CA LEU A 244 -8.21 7.62 12.82
C LEU A 244 -7.00 8.33 12.20
N ALA A 245 -6.92 8.40 10.87
CA ALA A 245 -5.89 9.16 10.17
C ALA A 245 -5.83 10.62 10.64
N GLY A 246 -6.99 11.32 10.67
CA GLY A 246 -7.05 12.72 11.13
C GLY A 246 -6.59 12.91 12.57
N ARG A 247 -6.91 11.97 13.50
CA ARG A 247 -6.43 12.03 14.89
C ARG A 247 -4.91 11.83 15.01
N LEU A 248 -4.30 11.18 14.03
CA LEU A 248 -2.87 10.89 13.97
C LEU A 248 -2.07 11.94 13.19
N GLY A 249 -2.68 13.07 12.84
CA GLY A 249 -2.00 14.17 12.16
C GLY A 249 -1.91 14.03 10.65
N PHE A 250 -2.58 13.04 10.06
CA PHE A 250 -2.73 12.98 8.60
C PHE A 250 -3.79 13.97 8.12
N SER A 251 -3.52 14.65 7.02
CA SER A 251 -4.37 15.72 6.48
C SER A 251 -4.36 15.74 4.95
N GLU A 252 -5.18 16.61 4.37
CA GLU A 252 -5.21 16.91 2.94
C GLU A 252 -5.29 15.68 2.04
N PRO A 253 -6.35 14.85 2.15
CA PRO A 253 -6.46 13.66 1.34
C PRO A 253 -6.61 14.00 -0.15
N SER A 254 -5.78 13.40 -0.98
CA SER A 254 -6.03 13.32 -2.42
C SER A 254 -6.89 12.10 -2.73
N ILE A 255 -7.66 12.17 -3.83
CA ILE A 255 -8.45 11.03 -4.30
C ILE A 255 -7.76 10.44 -5.53
N TYR A 256 -7.67 9.13 -5.58
CA TYR A 256 -7.21 8.40 -6.73
C TYR A 256 -8.10 7.19 -7.04
N SER A 257 -8.05 6.75 -8.28
CA SER A 257 -8.87 5.64 -8.76
C SER A 257 -8.17 4.30 -8.64
N ILE A 258 -8.97 3.30 -8.31
CA ILE A 258 -8.58 1.89 -8.44
C ILE A 258 -9.61 1.16 -9.30
N PHE A 259 -9.16 0.15 -10.03
CA PHE A 259 -10.01 -0.72 -10.81
C PHE A 259 -9.87 -2.15 -10.28
N VAL A 260 -10.96 -2.70 -9.81
CA VAL A 260 -11.01 -4.05 -9.25
C VAL A 260 -11.86 -4.96 -10.10
N LYS A 261 -11.55 -6.25 -10.12
CA LYS A 261 -12.35 -7.23 -10.85
C LYS A 261 -13.81 -7.17 -10.43
N ASN A 262 -14.69 -7.01 -11.41
CA ASN A 262 -16.13 -7.06 -11.16
C ASN A 262 -16.49 -8.48 -10.66
N ARG A 263 -17.08 -8.59 -9.48
CA ARG A 263 -17.61 -9.86 -9.00
C ARG A 263 -18.89 -10.09 -9.79
N GLN A 264 -18.87 -11.03 -10.72
CA GLN A 264 -20.14 -11.54 -11.26
C GLN A 264 -20.93 -12.13 -10.09
N PRO A 265 -22.23 -11.88 -10.00
CA PRO A 265 -23.10 -12.40 -8.95
C PRO A 265 -23.12 -13.93 -8.93
#